data_d54f05d33c89c39c48ce9b37c55998ca
#
_entry.id   d54f05d33c89c39c48ce9b37c55998ca
#
_cell.length_a   1.000
_cell.length_b   1.000
_cell.length_c   1.000
_cell.angle_alpha   90.00
_cell.angle_beta   90.00
_cell.angle_gamma   90.00
#
_symmetry.space_group_name_H-M   'P 1'
#
loop_
_entity.id
_entity.type
_entity.pdbx_description
1 polymer ?
#
loop_
_entity_poly.entity_id
_entity_poly.type
_entity_poly.pdbx_seq_one_letter_code
_entity_poly.pdbx_strand_id
1 'polypeptide(L)'
;MSARTSATDEFRAARDFLLAHREDYATAYEGFTWPRPEYFNWALDWFDVIARGNDRAALHIVEEDGTETVVSFAEMSERSSRVANRLRDRGVRADDRILVMLGNQAELWETALAAMKLRTVVIPATPLLGPADLRDRVERGRVRHVIVRAEDAPKFADVPGRYTRTTVGGTVDGWRPYEEAYAAPARFEPNGPTNASDPLMLYFTSGTTARPKLVEHTHVSYPVGHLATMYWIGLKPGDVHLNISSPGWAKHAWSNLFAPWNAEATVFIHNYTRFDAGRLLSEMDRAGVTTFCAPPTVWRMLIQADLTQLRTPPREVVAAGEPLNPEVIEQVRRAWGVDIRDGFGQTETAVQVSNSPGQDVKTGSMGRPGPGFEVVLLDPVSGAPGADEGEIALDLSNRPVGVMTGYHGDPDRTAEAMAGGFYRTGDIGSRDEDGYITYVGRADDVFKASDYKISPFELESALLEHDAVAEAAVVPAPDELRLAVPKAYIVLAAGWEPGPDTAKELFEHSRTVLAPYKRLRRLEFGDLPKTVSGKIRRIQLREATAAGSDAEYREEDFR
;
A
#
# COMPACT_ATOMS: atom_id res chain seq x y z
N MET A 1 6.97 34.89 -6.58
CA MET A 1 8.23 34.19 -6.89
C MET A 1 8.97 33.73 -5.62
N SER A 2 9.09 34.55 -4.56
CA SER A 2 9.89 34.18 -3.37
C SER A 2 9.33 33.00 -2.54
N ALA A 3 8.01 32.88 -2.37
CA ALA A 3 7.41 31.79 -1.56
C ALA A 3 7.53 30.39 -2.20
N ARG A 4 7.47 30.29 -3.55
CA ARG A 4 7.65 29.01 -4.25
C ARG A 4 9.10 28.51 -4.20
N THR A 5 10.06 29.40 -4.32
CA THR A 5 11.48 29.06 -4.23
C THR A 5 11.79 28.48 -2.85
N SER A 6 11.24 29.06 -1.79
CA SER A 6 11.43 28.56 -0.42
C SER A 6 10.85 27.15 -0.20
N ALA A 7 9.62 26.87 -0.68
CA ALA A 7 8.99 25.55 -0.47
C ALA A 7 9.72 24.43 -1.24
N THR A 8 10.16 24.68 -2.47
CA THR A 8 10.97 23.75 -3.25
C THR A 8 12.31 23.48 -2.58
N ASP A 9 12.97 24.51 -2.06
CA ASP A 9 14.27 24.36 -1.41
C ASP A 9 14.16 23.62 -0.07
N GLU A 10 13.10 23.89 0.70
CA GLU A 10 12.80 23.18 1.94
C GLU A 10 12.54 21.70 1.69
N PHE A 11 11.71 21.36 0.70
CA PHE A 11 11.46 19.98 0.31
C PHE A 11 12.75 19.28 -0.17
N ARG A 12 13.52 19.94 -1.03
CA ARG A 12 14.79 19.42 -1.56
C ARG A 12 15.79 19.17 -0.44
N ALA A 13 15.93 20.09 0.50
CA ALA A 13 16.85 19.93 1.63
C ALA A 13 16.50 18.71 2.49
N ALA A 14 15.21 18.50 2.81
CA ALA A 14 14.76 17.33 3.55
C ALA A 14 14.99 16.02 2.77
N ARG A 15 14.69 16.01 1.48
CA ARG A 15 14.94 14.86 0.60
C ARG A 15 16.44 14.55 0.51
N ASP A 16 17.27 15.54 0.26
CA ASP A 16 18.72 15.39 0.10
C ASP A 16 19.40 14.94 1.40
N PHE A 17 18.89 15.39 2.56
CA PHE A 17 19.32 14.90 3.86
C PHE A 17 19.10 13.38 4.00
N LEU A 18 17.90 12.87 3.64
CA LEU A 18 17.62 11.44 3.68
C LEU A 18 18.45 10.64 2.68
N LEU A 19 18.73 11.20 1.49
CA LEU A 19 19.61 10.56 0.50
C LEU A 19 21.05 10.50 0.98
N ALA A 20 21.56 11.54 1.63
CA ALA A 20 22.92 11.60 2.16
C ALA A 20 23.13 10.61 3.31
N HIS A 21 22.10 10.38 4.12
CA HIS A 21 22.12 9.47 5.28
C HIS A 21 21.36 8.18 5.03
N ARG A 22 21.23 7.75 3.78
CA ARG A 22 20.44 6.58 3.38
C ARG A 22 20.84 5.29 4.11
N GLU A 23 22.12 5.11 4.40
CA GLU A 23 22.70 3.94 5.06
C GLU A 23 23.16 4.22 6.50
N ASP A 24 22.79 5.39 7.03
CA ASP A 24 23.07 5.79 8.41
C ASP A 24 21.76 6.09 9.12
N TYR A 25 21.11 5.02 9.60
CA TYR A 25 19.81 5.11 10.25
C TYR A 25 19.81 6.05 11.46
N ALA A 26 20.85 6.00 12.30
CA ALA A 26 20.89 6.81 13.52
C ALA A 26 20.88 8.30 13.17
N THR A 27 21.76 8.74 12.28
CA THR A 27 21.80 10.13 11.81
C THR A 27 20.51 10.53 11.10
N ALA A 28 19.96 9.64 10.25
CA ALA A 28 18.72 9.92 9.53
C ALA A 28 17.54 10.07 10.51
N TYR A 29 17.41 9.19 11.50
CA TYR A 29 16.32 9.21 12.46
C TYR A 29 16.38 10.43 13.39
N GLU A 30 17.55 10.74 13.94
CA GLU A 30 17.74 11.84 14.88
C GLU A 30 17.73 13.22 14.22
N GLY A 31 18.25 13.32 12.99
CA GLY A 31 18.47 14.61 12.32
C GLY A 31 17.38 15.01 11.35
N PHE A 32 16.48 14.11 10.93
CA PHE A 32 15.45 14.44 9.95
C PHE A 32 14.37 15.35 10.52
N THR A 33 14.06 16.40 9.77
CA THR A 33 12.96 17.30 10.08
C THR A 33 12.03 17.42 8.88
N TRP A 34 10.73 17.24 9.14
CA TRP A 34 9.70 17.38 8.10
C TRP A 34 9.65 18.81 7.56
N PRO A 35 9.68 19.02 6.23
CA PRO A 35 9.34 20.32 5.63
C PRO A 35 7.86 20.62 5.88
N ARG A 36 7.57 21.88 6.25
CA ARG A 36 6.21 22.36 6.59
C ARG A 36 5.89 23.67 5.89
N PRO A 37 5.95 23.72 4.55
CA PRO A 37 5.64 24.94 3.83
C PRO A 37 4.18 25.35 4.01
N GLU A 38 3.88 26.62 4.02
CA GLU A 38 2.51 27.15 4.02
C GLU A 38 1.80 26.92 2.67
N TYR A 39 2.55 27.10 1.58
CA TYR A 39 2.08 26.88 0.22
C TYR A 39 2.94 25.86 -0.47
N PHE A 40 2.32 24.80 -1.01
CA PHE A 40 3.02 23.75 -1.72
C PHE A 40 2.11 23.03 -2.69
N ASN A 41 2.57 22.88 -3.92
CA ASN A 41 1.96 22.04 -4.93
C ASN A 41 3.03 21.10 -5.50
N TRP A 42 3.02 19.86 -5.07
CA TRP A 42 4.08 18.91 -5.42
C TRP A 42 4.32 18.78 -6.94
N ALA A 43 3.25 18.85 -7.76
CA ALA A 43 3.40 18.77 -9.22
C ALA A 43 4.12 20.03 -9.78
N LEU A 44 3.84 21.23 -9.22
CA LEU A 44 4.41 22.50 -9.71
C LEU A 44 5.74 22.84 -9.05
N ASP A 45 5.85 22.58 -7.73
CA ASP A 45 6.98 23.04 -6.93
C ASP A 45 8.09 21.97 -6.83
N TRP A 46 7.78 20.71 -7.17
CA TRP A 46 8.76 19.64 -7.22
C TRP A 46 8.84 19.00 -8.61
N PHE A 47 7.79 18.32 -9.08
CA PHE A 47 7.86 17.52 -10.31
C PHE A 47 8.22 18.36 -11.53
N ASP A 48 7.53 19.49 -11.77
CA ASP A 48 7.83 20.37 -12.90
C ASP A 48 9.22 21.03 -12.77
N VAL A 49 9.75 21.14 -11.54
CA VAL A 49 11.12 21.68 -11.32
C VAL A 49 12.17 20.68 -11.75
N ILE A 50 12.05 19.40 -11.37
CA ILE A 50 13.00 18.35 -11.77
C ILE A 50 12.84 17.92 -13.22
N ALA A 51 11.70 18.19 -13.82
CA ALA A 51 11.39 17.89 -15.22
C ALA A 51 12.03 18.85 -16.24
N ARG A 52 12.50 20.02 -15.81
CA ARG A 52 13.06 21.04 -16.74
C ARG A 52 14.30 20.54 -17.44
N GLY A 53 14.20 20.29 -18.76
CA GLY A 53 15.32 19.79 -19.58
C GLY A 53 15.79 18.40 -19.15
N ASN A 54 14.92 17.62 -18.53
CA ASN A 54 15.22 16.28 -18.05
C ASN A 54 14.60 15.23 -18.98
N ASP A 55 15.40 14.72 -19.91
CA ASP A 55 14.99 13.72 -20.89
C ASP A 55 15.13 12.28 -20.38
N ARG A 56 15.52 12.07 -19.10
CA ARG A 56 15.51 10.75 -18.49
C ARG A 56 14.06 10.23 -18.39
N ALA A 57 13.90 8.91 -18.51
CA ALA A 57 12.59 8.29 -18.35
C ALA A 57 12.03 8.56 -16.94
N ALA A 58 10.84 9.14 -16.86
CA ALA A 58 10.05 9.24 -15.63
C ALA A 58 9.17 7.98 -15.49
N LEU A 59 8.67 7.47 -16.61
CA LEU A 59 7.77 6.32 -16.68
C LEU A 59 8.20 5.43 -17.84
N HIS A 60 8.28 4.12 -17.58
CA HIS A 60 8.53 3.09 -18.58
C HIS A 60 7.54 1.95 -18.37
N ILE A 61 6.61 1.76 -19.29
CA ILE A 61 5.58 0.72 -19.25
C ILE A 61 5.90 -0.31 -20.34
N VAL A 62 5.84 -1.59 -19.96
CA VAL A 62 5.94 -2.73 -20.86
C VAL A 62 4.64 -3.53 -20.78
N GLU A 63 3.98 -3.66 -21.90
CA GLU A 63 2.75 -4.45 -22.02
C GLU A 63 3.04 -5.94 -22.20
N GLU A 64 2.04 -6.78 -21.98
CA GLU A 64 2.17 -8.24 -22.10
C GLU A 64 2.57 -8.69 -23.52
N ASP A 65 2.23 -7.94 -24.56
CA ASP A 65 2.63 -8.20 -25.95
C ASP A 65 4.03 -7.68 -26.30
N GLY A 66 4.72 -7.06 -25.35
CA GLY A 66 6.04 -6.46 -25.52
C GLY A 66 6.03 -5.02 -26.05
N THR A 67 4.87 -4.42 -26.25
CA THR A 67 4.76 -2.99 -26.57
C THR A 67 5.29 -2.15 -25.42
N GLU A 68 6.07 -1.11 -25.73
CA GLU A 68 6.68 -0.24 -24.74
C GLU A 68 6.20 1.19 -24.86
N THR A 69 5.98 1.84 -23.72
CA THR A 69 5.74 3.27 -23.60
C THR A 69 6.77 3.86 -22.65
N VAL A 70 7.61 4.76 -23.17
CA VAL A 70 8.58 5.50 -22.37
C VAL A 70 8.23 6.97 -22.44
N VAL A 71 8.10 7.60 -21.26
CA VAL A 71 7.80 9.03 -21.14
C VAL A 71 8.87 9.66 -20.26
N SER A 72 9.57 10.67 -20.79
CA SER A 72 10.57 11.41 -20.01
C SER A 72 9.94 12.32 -18.95
N PHE A 73 10.75 12.80 -17.99
CA PHE A 73 10.28 13.79 -17.01
C PHE A 73 9.77 15.05 -17.70
N ALA A 74 10.50 15.57 -18.69
CA ALA A 74 10.10 16.75 -19.45
C ALA A 74 8.77 16.54 -20.18
N GLU A 75 8.62 15.42 -20.86
CA GLU A 75 7.41 15.06 -21.59
C GLU A 75 6.22 14.84 -20.65
N MET A 76 6.41 14.18 -19.51
CA MET A 76 5.36 13.96 -18.51
C MET A 76 4.85 15.29 -17.92
N SER A 77 5.75 16.24 -17.65
CA SER A 77 5.38 17.59 -17.22
C SER A 77 4.56 18.34 -18.29
N GLU A 78 4.97 18.23 -19.56
CA GLU A 78 4.24 18.83 -20.68
C GLU A 78 2.85 18.20 -20.86
N ARG A 79 2.77 16.87 -20.94
CA ARG A 79 1.51 16.14 -21.12
C ARG A 79 0.52 16.44 -20.00
N SER A 80 0.97 16.40 -18.75
CA SER A 80 0.12 16.74 -17.59
C SER A 80 -0.35 18.20 -17.59
N SER A 81 0.45 19.13 -18.13
CA SER A 81 0.06 20.52 -18.32
C SER A 81 -1.04 20.69 -19.36
N ARG A 82 -0.95 19.97 -20.49
CA ARG A 82 -2.00 19.91 -21.53
C ARG A 82 -3.30 19.34 -20.96
N VAL A 83 -3.20 18.27 -20.20
CA VAL A 83 -4.37 17.65 -19.51
C VAL A 83 -4.99 18.64 -18.51
N ALA A 84 -4.19 19.31 -17.69
CA ALA A 84 -4.69 20.32 -16.75
C ALA A 84 -5.42 21.47 -17.46
N ASN A 85 -4.85 22.00 -18.54
CA ASN A 85 -5.49 23.04 -19.35
C ASN A 85 -6.83 22.55 -19.93
N ARG A 86 -6.86 21.35 -20.51
CA ARG A 86 -8.09 20.78 -21.07
C ARG A 86 -9.17 20.54 -20.04
N LEU A 87 -8.80 19.99 -18.88
CA LEU A 87 -9.76 19.79 -17.78
C LEU A 87 -10.31 21.12 -17.28
N ARG A 88 -9.48 22.16 -17.16
CA ARG A 88 -9.90 23.52 -16.79
C ARG A 88 -10.88 24.11 -17.79
N ASP A 89 -10.64 23.94 -19.09
CA ASP A 89 -11.54 24.38 -20.17
C ASP A 89 -12.89 23.65 -20.13
N ARG A 90 -12.90 22.40 -19.67
CA ARG A 90 -14.11 21.59 -19.45
C ARG A 90 -14.84 21.92 -18.15
N GLY A 91 -14.38 22.90 -17.40
CA GLY A 91 -15.03 23.42 -16.20
C GLY A 91 -14.56 22.82 -14.89
N VAL A 92 -13.47 22.04 -14.88
CA VAL A 92 -12.83 21.57 -13.64
C VAL A 92 -12.27 22.75 -12.86
N ARG A 93 -12.55 22.80 -11.58
CA ARG A 93 -12.13 23.88 -10.66
C ARG A 93 -11.39 23.29 -9.45
N ALA A 94 -10.71 24.17 -8.71
CA ALA A 94 -10.14 23.80 -7.42
C ALA A 94 -11.21 23.18 -6.51
N ASP A 95 -10.81 22.20 -5.69
CA ASP A 95 -11.65 21.45 -4.77
C ASP A 95 -12.66 20.49 -5.43
N ASP A 96 -12.81 20.51 -6.77
CA ASP A 96 -13.58 19.49 -7.47
C ASP A 96 -12.95 18.11 -7.26
N ARG A 97 -13.78 17.09 -7.17
CA ARG A 97 -13.34 15.71 -6.97
C ARG A 97 -13.40 14.94 -8.26
N ILE A 98 -12.26 14.36 -8.62
CA ILE A 98 -12.06 13.58 -9.84
C ILE A 98 -11.92 12.10 -9.44
N LEU A 99 -12.86 11.26 -9.81
CA LEU A 99 -12.70 9.82 -9.73
C LEU A 99 -11.86 9.36 -10.92
N VAL A 100 -10.73 8.70 -10.64
CA VAL A 100 -9.80 8.19 -11.63
C VAL A 100 -9.79 6.66 -11.56
N MET A 101 -10.33 6.01 -12.58
CA MET A 101 -10.38 4.55 -12.68
C MET A 101 -9.66 4.11 -13.96
N LEU A 102 -8.33 4.11 -13.88
CA LEU A 102 -7.41 3.75 -14.97
C LEU A 102 -6.54 2.57 -14.54
N GLY A 103 -6.03 1.83 -15.53
CA GLY A 103 -4.95 0.86 -15.35
C GLY A 103 -3.58 1.54 -15.25
N ASN A 104 -2.52 0.74 -15.28
CA ASN A 104 -1.15 1.24 -15.39
C ASN A 104 -0.88 1.70 -16.83
N GLN A 105 -1.31 2.88 -17.17
CA GLN A 105 -1.19 3.53 -18.47
C GLN A 105 -0.78 4.99 -18.28
N ALA A 106 -0.08 5.60 -19.21
CA ALA A 106 0.53 6.92 -19.05
C ALA A 106 -0.46 8.00 -18.56
N GLU A 107 -1.70 7.93 -19.02
CA GLU A 107 -2.78 8.86 -18.67
C GLU A 107 -3.12 8.87 -17.18
N LEU A 108 -2.79 7.80 -16.44
CA LEU A 108 -2.95 7.76 -14.99
C LEU A 108 -2.04 8.80 -14.31
N TRP A 109 -0.76 8.82 -14.67
CA TRP A 109 0.23 9.74 -14.11
C TRP A 109 0.03 11.16 -14.61
N GLU A 110 -0.29 11.33 -15.91
CA GLU A 110 -0.67 12.62 -16.49
C GLU A 110 -1.85 13.24 -15.74
N THR A 111 -2.89 12.43 -15.49
CA THR A 111 -4.10 12.87 -14.75
C THR A 111 -3.79 13.21 -13.30
N ALA A 112 -2.96 12.41 -12.61
CA ALA A 112 -2.58 12.67 -11.23
C ALA A 112 -1.85 14.03 -11.11
N LEU A 113 -0.86 14.29 -11.96
CA LEU A 113 -0.14 15.57 -11.98
C LEU A 113 -1.07 16.73 -12.40
N ALA A 114 -1.92 16.53 -13.39
CA ALA A 114 -2.88 17.56 -13.85
C ALA A 114 -3.87 17.93 -12.73
N ALA A 115 -4.37 16.94 -11.99
CA ALA A 115 -5.25 17.16 -10.85
C ALA A 115 -4.56 17.99 -9.75
N MET A 116 -3.31 17.69 -9.44
CA MET A 116 -2.50 18.47 -8.49
C MET A 116 -2.32 19.93 -8.98
N LYS A 117 -1.96 20.12 -10.25
CA LYS A 117 -1.81 21.46 -10.86
C LYS A 117 -3.09 22.29 -10.76
N LEU A 118 -4.25 21.64 -10.87
CA LEU A 118 -5.58 22.25 -10.77
C LEU A 118 -6.08 22.43 -9.33
N ARG A 119 -5.38 21.90 -8.35
CA ARG A 119 -5.81 21.83 -6.93
C ARG A 119 -7.14 21.08 -6.76
N THR A 120 -7.30 19.97 -7.48
CA THR A 120 -8.47 19.08 -7.36
C THR A 120 -8.15 17.90 -6.46
N VAL A 121 -9.19 17.25 -5.94
CA VAL A 121 -9.04 16.07 -5.09
C VAL A 121 -9.17 14.82 -5.94
N VAL A 122 -8.16 13.98 -5.95
CA VAL A 122 -8.17 12.69 -6.67
C VAL A 122 -8.81 11.62 -5.80
N ILE A 123 -9.77 10.88 -6.37
CA ILE A 123 -10.32 9.66 -5.80
C ILE A 123 -9.84 8.49 -6.66
N PRO A 124 -8.76 7.81 -6.28
CA PRO A 124 -8.28 6.66 -7.03
C PRO A 124 -9.26 5.50 -6.90
N ALA A 125 -9.54 4.82 -8.01
CA ALA A 125 -10.44 3.69 -8.08
C ALA A 125 -9.83 2.56 -8.92
N THR A 126 -9.91 1.34 -8.41
CA THR A 126 -9.47 0.18 -9.19
C THR A 126 -10.51 -0.20 -10.24
N PRO A 127 -10.09 -0.65 -11.44
CA PRO A 127 -11.01 -1.18 -12.46
C PRO A 127 -11.82 -2.41 -12.00
N LEU A 128 -11.45 -3.03 -10.90
CA LEU A 128 -12.17 -4.18 -10.33
C LEU A 128 -13.51 -3.82 -9.67
N LEU A 129 -13.79 -2.52 -9.48
CA LEU A 129 -15.02 -2.07 -8.82
C LEU A 129 -16.26 -2.30 -9.68
N GLY A 130 -17.33 -2.76 -9.02
CA GLY A 130 -18.64 -2.89 -9.61
C GLY A 130 -19.51 -1.63 -9.47
N PRO A 131 -20.70 -1.58 -10.12
CA PRO A 131 -21.60 -0.41 -10.08
C PRO A 131 -22.03 0.01 -8.67
N ALA A 132 -22.20 -0.94 -7.74
CA ALA A 132 -22.58 -0.64 -6.35
C ALA A 132 -21.47 0.13 -5.61
N ASP A 133 -20.21 -0.29 -5.80
CA ASP A 133 -19.06 0.40 -5.23
C ASP A 133 -18.87 1.80 -5.83
N LEU A 134 -19.12 1.92 -7.14
CA LEU A 134 -19.03 3.20 -7.85
C LEU A 134 -20.09 4.20 -7.40
N ARG A 135 -21.33 3.74 -7.11
CA ARG A 135 -22.35 4.59 -6.51
C ARG A 135 -21.92 5.17 -5.16
N ASP A 136 -21.38 4.32 -4.27
CA ASP A 136 -20.89 4.76 -2.96
C ASP A 136 -19.78 5.81 -3.11
N ARG A 137 -18.84 5.60 -4.05
CA ARG A 137 -17.75 6.54 -4.31
C ARG A 137 -18.22 7.86 -4.90
N VAL A 138 -19.14 7.80 -5.86
CA VAL A 138 -19.70 9.02 -6.49
C VAL A 138 -20.47 9.85 -5.47
N GLU A 139 -21.31 9.21 -4.65
CA GLU A 139 -22.14 9.87 -3.65
C GLU A 139 -21.29 10.44 -2.50
N ARG A 140 -20.59 9.57 -1.75
CA ARG A 140 -19.83 9.97 -0.55
C ARG A 140 -18.59 10.78 -0.91
N GLY A 141 -17.94 10.45 -2.04
CA GLY A 141 -16.85 11.22 -2.59
C GLY A 141 -17.29 12.56 -3.20
N ARG A 142 -18.59 12.81 -3.38
CA ARG A 142 -19.14 14.01 -4.05
C ARG A 142 -18.44 14.26 -5.39
N VAL A 143 -18.31 13.21 -6.21
CA VAL A 143 -17.56 13.23 -7.46
C VAL A 143 -18.21 14.19 -8.46
N ARG A 144 -17.38 15.04 -9.08
CA ARG A 144 -17.78 16.02 -10.11
C ARG A 144 -17.26 15.63 -11.51
N HIS A 145 -16.21 14.84 -11.56
CA HIS A 145 -15.58 14.41 -12.81
C HIS A 145 -15.17 12.95 -12.71
N VAL A 146 -15.33 12.22 -13.81
CA VAL A 146 -14.96 10.80 -13.91
C VAL A 146 -14.05 10.63 -15.10
N ILE A 147 -12.90 9.97 -14.91
CA ILE A 147 -11.95 9.61 -15.96
C ILE A 147 -11.70 8.11 -15.86
N VAL A 148 -12.07 7.37 -16.92
CA VAL A 148 -12.01 5.91 -16.95
C VAL A 148 -11.52 5.39 -18.29
N ARG A 149 -11.13 4.13 -18.37
CA ARG A 149 -10.92 3.46 -19.66
C ARG A 149 -12.24 3.32 -20.41
N ALA A 150 -12.20 3.36 -21.72
CA ALA A 150 -13.41 3.20 -22.56
C ALA A 150 -14.17 1.90 -22.24
N GLU A 151 -13.46 0.80 -22.00
CA GLU A 151 -14.03 -0.49 -21.63
C GLU A 151 -14.75 -0.51 -20.26
N ASP A 152 -14.38 0.39 -19.35
CA ASP A 152 -14.99 0.51 -18.02
C ASP A 152 -16.17 1.49 -17.98
N ALA A 153 -16.37 2.29 -19.02
CA ALA A 153 -17.48 3.26 -19.10
C ALA A 153 -18.88 2.64 -18.88
N PRO A 154 -19.17 1.42 -19.37
CA PRO A 154 -20.47 0.77 -19.12
C PRO A 154 -20.81 0.57 -17.65
N LYS A 155 -19.81 0.45 -16.76
CA LYS A 155 -20.03 0.31 -15.30
C LYS A 155 -20.73 1.53 -14.68
N PHE A 156 -20.69 2.67 -15.35
CA PHE A 156 -21.32 3.93 -14.93
C PHE A 156 -22.72 4.15 -15.50
N ALA A 157 -23.28 3.23 -16.30
CA ALA A 157 -24.58 3.39 -16.92
C ALA A 157 -25.67 3.70 -15.89
N ASP A 158 -25.69 2.96 -14.77
CA ASP A 158 -26.66 3.08 -13.71
C ASP A 158 -26.12 3.77 -12.43
N VAL A 159 -24.98 4.47 -12.54
CA VAL A 159 -24.42 5.23 -11.41
C VAL A 159 -24.99 6.65 -11.44
N PRO A 160 -25.85 7.02 -10.47
CA PRO A 160 -26.48 8.32 -10.45
C PRO A 160 -25.48 9.41 -10.09
N GLY A 161 -25.71 10.64 -10.57
CA GLY A 161 -24.89 11.80 -10.22
C GLY A 161 -24.79 12.81 -11.37
N ARG A 162 -24.34 14.02 -11.03
CA ARG A 162 -24.05 15.08 -12.00
C ARG A 162 -22.53 15.24 -12.12
N TYR A 163 -21.91 14.48 -12.98
CA TYR A 163 -20.47 14.51 -13.22
C TYR A 163 -20.15 14.52 -14.72
N THR A 164 -19.05 15.14 -15.07
CA THR A 164 -18.52 15.04 -16.44
C THR A 164 -17.87 13.66 -16.63
N ARG A 165 -17.88 13.21 -17.87
CA ARG A 165 -17.44 11.85 -18.24
C ARG A 165 -16.32 11.95 -19.28
N THR A 166 -15.17 11.34 -18.98
CA THR A 166 -14.00 11.30 -19.88
C THR A 166 -13.53 9.85 -20.02
N THR A 167 -13.32 9.39 -21.26
CA THR A 167 -12.76 8.07 -21.55
C THR A 167 -11.34 8.16 -22.08
N VAL A 168 -10.54 7.16 -21.75
CA VAL A 168 -9.20 6.94 -22.27
C VAL A 168 -9.19 5.68 -23.14
N GLY A 169 -8.51 5.73 -24.27
CA GLY A 169 -8.30 4.56 -25.14
C GLY A 169 -9.53 4.17 -25.97
N GLY A 170 -10.47 5.10 -26.19
CA GLY A 170 -11.61 4.84 -27.06
C GLY A 170 -12.74 5.85 -26.93
N THR A 171 -13.62 5.86 -27.93
CA THR A 171 -14.80 6.73 -27.98
C THR A 171 -16.03 5.99 -27.46
N VAL A 172 -16.74 6.59 -26.50
CA VAL A 172 -17.99 6.09 -25.95
C VAL A 172 -19.05 7.19 -26.06
N ASP A 173 -20.27 6.85 -26.46
CA ASP A 173 -21.34 7.82 -26.60
C ASP A 173 -21.65 8.51 -25.26
N GLY A 174 -21.79 9.83 -25.30
CA GLY A 174 -21.98 10.66 -24.11
C GLY A 174 -20.73 10.88 -23.24
N TRP A 175 -19.58 10.36 -23.63
CA TRP A 175 -18.29 10.57 -23.00
C TRP A 175 -17.37 11.40 -23.89
N ARG A 176 -16.42 12.12 -23.30
CA ARG A 176 -15.44 12.93 -24.04
C ARG A 176 -14.10 12.18 -24.11
N PRO A 177 -13.47 12.09 -25.28
CA PRO A 177 -12.15 11.49 -25.39
C PRO A 177 -11.10 12.27 -24.59
N TYR A 178 -10.24 11.54 -23.89
CA TYR A 178 -9.11 12.10 -23.15
C TYR A 178 -8.07 12.72 -24.08
N GLU A 179 -7.85 12.08 -25.21
CA GLU A 179 -6.85 12.42 -26.23
C GLU A 179 -7.00 13.84 -26.78
N GLU A 180 -8.21 14.43 -26.67
CA GLU A 180 -8.42 15.85 -26.97
C GLU A 180 -7.55 16.77 -26.10
N ALA A 181 -7.05 16.29 -24.95
CA ALA A 181 -6.18 17.05 -24.08
C ALA A 181 -4.83 17.37 -24.73
N TYR A 182 -4.33 16.49 -25.60
CA TYR A 182 -3.02 16.67 -26.22
C TYR A 182 -2.98 17.85 -27.23
N ALA A 183 -4.12 18.35 -27.68
CA ALA A 183 -4.22 19.57 -28.47
C ALA A 183 -4.23 20.87 -27.63
N ALA A 184 -4.33 20.76 -26.31
CA ALA A 184 -4.32 21.93 -25.42
C ALA A 184 -2.90 22.53 -25.28
N PRO A 185 -2.76 23.81 -24.85
CA PRO A 185 -1.45 24.41 -24.62
C PRO A 185 -0.59 23.63 -23.63
N ALA A 186 0.70 23.49 -23.93
CA ALA A 186 1.68 22.82 -23.07
C ALA A 186 2.05 23.64 -21.81
N ARG A 187 1.91 24.96 -21.89
CA ARG A 187 2.19 25.85 -20.75
C ARG A 187 0.96 25.92 -19.85
N PHE A 188 1.13 25.52 -18.59
CA PHE A 188 0.11 25.69 -17.57
C PHE A 188 0.43 26.88 -16.66
N GLU A 189 -0.58 27.70 -16.39
CA GLU A 189 -0.50 28.80 -15.43
C GLU A 189 -1.50 28.52 -14.30
N PRO A 190 -1.03 28.37 -13.05
CA PRO A 190 -1.91 28.10 -11.93
C PRO A 190 -2.75 29.33 -11.56
N ASN A 191 -3.98 29.11 -11.12
CA ASN A 191 -4.91 30.13 -10.66
C ASN A 191 -4.65 30.52 -9.18
N GLY A 192 -3.42 30.88 -8.84
CA GLY A 192 -3.02 31.23 -7.47
C GLY A 192 -2.23 30.13 -6.75
N PRO A 193 -1.80 30.40 -5.51
CA PRO A 193 -1.05 29.46 -4.70
C PRO A 193 -1.93 28.28 -4.26
N THR A 194 -1.31 27.15 -3.96
CA THR A 194 -1.94 25.99 -3.33
C THR A 194 -1.57 26.01 -1.85
N ASN A 195 -2.55 26.05 -0.94
CA ASN A 195 -2.24 25.87 0.47
C ASN A 195 -1.77 24.43 0.68
N ALA A 196 -0.73 24.25 1.46
CA ALA A 196 -0.19 22.91 1.78
C ALA A 196 -1.24 21.99 2.43
N SER A 197 -2.22 22.59 3.13
CA SER A 197 -3.35 21.89 3.77
C SER A 197 -4.54 21.62 2.85
N ASP A 198 -4.56 22.10 1.60
CA ASP A 198 -5.65 21.82 0.68
C ASP A 198 -5.72 20.30 0.43
N PRO A 199 -6.93 19.68 0.40
CA PRO A 199 -7.08 18.27 0.13
C PRO A 199 -6.53 17.88 -1.26
N LEU A 200 -5.83 16.76 -1.33
CA LEU A 200 -5.23 16.24 -2.57
C LEU A 200 -5.81 14.89 -2.96
N MET A 201 -5.88 13.96 -2.02
CA MET A 201 -6.32 12.59 -2.28
C MET A 201 -7.35 12.15 -1.25
N LEU A 202 -8.34 11.40 -1.72
CA LEU A 202 -9.38 10.81 -0.91
C LEU A 202 -9.48 9.31 -1.22
N TYR A 203 -9.00 8.47 -0.30
CA TYR A 203 -8.98 7.02 -0.46
C TYR A 203 -10.16 6.35 0.23
N PHE A 204 -10.85 5.49 -0.51
CA PHE A 204 -11.81 4.56 0.05
C PHE A 204 -11.08 3.29 0.50
N THR A 205 -10.91 3.11 1.80
CA THR A 205 -10.22 1.94 2.36
C THR A 205 -11.21 0.93 2.92
N SER A 206 -10.94 -0.36 2.67
CA SER A 206 -11.69 -1.43 3.32
C SER A 206 -11.38 -1.43 4.82
N GLY A 207 -12.40 -1.15 5.64
CA GLY A 207 -12.31 -1.31 7.09
C GLY A 207 -12.94 -2.62 7.56
N THR A 208 -12.81 -2.92 8.86
CA THR A 208 -13.53 -4.00 9.55
C THR A 208 -15.07 -3.77 9.60
N THR A 209 -15.53 -2.60 9.18
CA THR A 209 -16.94 -2.21 9.09
C THR A 209 -17.50 -2.43 7.69
N ALA A 210 -18.85 -2.50 7.59
CA ALA A 210 -19.55 -2.75 6.34
C ALA A 210 -19.32 -1.69 5.24
N ARG A 211 -18.86 -0.48 5.59
CA ARG A 211 -18.63 0.61 4.62
C ARG A 211 -17.15 1.06 4.64
N PRO A 212 -16.54 1.34 3.48
CA PRO A 212 -15.19 1.88 3.40
C PRO A 212 -15.04 3.20 4.17
N LYS A 213 -13.88 3.39 4.80
CA LYS A 213 -13.46 4.69 5.35
C LYS A 213 -12.97 5.59 4.22
N LEU A 214 -13.12 6.91 4.37
CA LEU A 214 -12.60 7.89 3.41
C LEU A 214 -11.41 8.62 4.04
N VAL A 215 -10.21 8.17 3.72
CA VAL A 215 -8.96 8.74 4.23
C VAL A 215 -8.60 9.96 3.40
N GLU A 216 -8.44 11.12 4.04
CA GLU A 216 -8.12 12.38 3.38
C GLU A 216 -6.65 12.78 3.60
N HIS A 217 -5.95 13.03 2.49
CA HIS A 217 -4.60 13.56 2.46
C HIS A 217 -4.51 14.90 1.72
N THR A 218 -3.57 15.74 2.14
CA THR A 218 -3.35 17.09 1.61
C THR A 218 -2.19 17.14 0.62
N HIS A 219 -1.99 18.32 0.00
CA HIS A 219 -0.85 18.59 -0.88
C HIS A 219 0.51 18.45 -0.19
N VAL A 220 0.56 18.51 1.14
CA VAL A 220 1.79 18.27 1.89
C VAL A 220 1.80 16.89 2.53
N SER A 221 0.71 16.44 3.16
CA SER A 221 0.76 15.23 3.98
C SER A 221 1.16 13.98 3.18
N TYR A 222 0.68 13.86 1.95
CA TYR A 222 0.97 12.65 1.18
C TYR A 222 2.29 12.74 0.40
N PRO A 223 2.52 13.75 -0.47
CA PRO A 223 3.77 13.84 -1.22
C PRO A 223 5.02 13.93 -0.32
N VAL A 224 4.95 14.78 0.72
CA VAL A 224 6.06 14.96 1.67
C VAL A 224 6.20 13.76 2.59
N GLY A 225 5.08 13.19 3.06
CA GLY A 225 5.10 11.97 3.88
C GLY A 225 5.82 10.80 3.21
N HIS A 226 5.78 10.74 1.87
CA HIS A 226 6.47 9.71 1.09
C HIS A 226 7.99 9.92 0.93
N LEU A 227 8.58 10.93 1.55
CA LEU A 227 10.02 10.97 1.80
C LEU A 227 10.45 9.80 2.70
N ALA A 228 9.62 9.41 3.68
CA ALA A 228 9.87 8.22 4.49
C ALA A 228 9.79 6.93 3.67
N THR A 229 8.83 6.84 2.73
CA THR A 229 8.72 5.70 1.81
C THR A 229 9.92 5.63 0.87
N MET A 230 10.37 6.76 0.33
CA MET A 230 11.59 6.87 -0.48
C MET A 230 12.81 6.35 0.30
N TYR A 231 12.95 6.77 1.56
CA TYR A 231 14.02 6.37 2.45
C TYR A 231 13.98 4.85 2.73
N TRP A 232 12.82 4.30 3.08
CA TRP A 232 12.65 2.87 3.32
C TRP A 232 12.98 2.01 2.10
N ILE A 233 12.48 2.36 0.91
CA ILE A 233 12.78 1.61 -0.32
C ILE A 233 14.29 1.70 -0.63
N GLY A 234 14.97 2.77 -0.19
CA GLY A 234 16.37 3.01 -0.49
C GLY A 234 16.60 3.58 -1.89
N LEU A 235 15.60 4.32 -2.38
CA LEU A 235 15.64 4.96 -3.71
C LEU A 235 16.71 6.05 -3.77
N LYS A 236 17.31 6.18 -4.95
CA LYS A 236 18.25 7.26 -5.30
C LYS A 236 18.02 7.73 -6.73
N PRO A 237 18.51 8.93 -7.08
CA PRO A 237 18.40 9.45 -8.45
C PRO A 237 18.97 8.47 -9.49
N GLY A 238 18.21 8.25 -10.56
CA GLY A 238 18.58 7.36 -11.65
C GLY A 238 18.24 5.89 -11.45
N ASP A 239 17.63 5.51 -10.33
CA ASP A 239 17.10 4.14 -10.14
C ASP A 239 15.96 3.84 -11.13
N VAL A 240 15.81 2.56 -11.46
CA VAL A 240 14.65 2.00 -12.14
C VAL A 240 13.87 1.20 -11.12
N HIS A 241 12.70 1.71 -10.74
CA HIS A 241 11.88 1.16 -9.67
C HIS A 241 10.67 0.42 -10.19
N LEU A 242 10.58 -0.86 -9.86
CA LEU A 242 9.40 -1.69 -10.09
C LEU A 242 8.60 -1.84 -8.80
N ASN A 243 7.30 -1.54 -8.85
CA ASN A 243 6.39 -1.90 -7.77
C ASN A 243 5.14 -2.59 -8.30
N ILE A 244 4.81 -3.73 -7.72
CA ILE A 244 3.58 -4.45 -8.04
C ILE A 244 2.47 -4.00 -7.08
N SER A 245 1.58 -3.17 -7.60
CA SER A 245 0.37 -2.72 -6.93
C SER A 245 -0.64 -2.22 -7.95
N SER A 246 -1.92 -2.51 -7.75
CA SER A 246 -2.98 -2.02 -8.63
C SER A 246 -3.26 -0.53 -8.38
N PRO A 247 -3.49 0.28 -9.43
CA PRO A 247 -4.05 1.62 -9.29
C PRO A 247 -5.36 1.60 -8.49
N GLY A 248 -5.60 2.65 -7.71
CA GLY A 248 -6.74 2.72 -6.80
C GLY A 248 -6.40 2.35 -5.34
N TRP A 249 -5.25 1.72 -5.10
CA TRP A 249 -4.72 1.45 -3.76
C TRP A 249 -3.64 2.46 -3.37
N ALA A 250 -3.59 2.78 -2.09
CA ALA A 250 -2.61 3.71 -1.54
C ALA A 250 -1.17 3.31 -1.87
N LYS A 251 -0.83 2.01 -1.76
CA LYS A 251 0.50 1.48 -2.08
C LYS A 251 0.95 1.81 -3.50
N HIS A 252 0.02 1.93 -4.46
CA HIS A 252 0.36 2.36 -5.82
C HIS A 252 0.89 3.80 -5.82
N ALA A 253 0.19 4.74 -5.18
CA ALA A 253 0.66 6.12 -5.10
C ALA A 253 1.97 6.24 -4.29
N TRP A 254 2.15 5.43 -3.26
CA TRP A 254 3.40 5.41 -2.48
C TRP A 254 4.60 5.08 -3.35
N SER A 255 4.50 4.00 -4.11
CA SER A 255 5.63 3.32 -4.72
C SER A 255 5.65 3.37 -6.25
N ASN A 256 4.58 3.89 -6.90
CA ASN A 256 4.55 4.15 -8.34
C ASN A 256 4.30 5.63 -8.69
N LEU A 257 4.33 6.54 -7.71
CA LEU A 257 4.16 7.98 -7.96
C LEU A 257 5.10 8.80 -7.07
N PHE A 258 4.81 8.91 -5.76
CA PHE A 258 5.49 9.86 -4.91
C PHE A 258 6.93 9.45 -4.58
N ALA A 259 7.17 8.28 -3.99
CA ALA A 259 8.50 7.89 -3.55
C ALA A 259 9.53 7.84 -4.70
N PRO A 260 9.24 7.19 -5.85
CA PRO A 260 10.21 7.17 -6.94
C PRO A 260 10.46 8.55 -7.55
N TRP A 261 9.43 9.39 -7.72
CA TRP A 261 9.63 10.71 -8.28
C TRP A 261 10.18 11.74 -7.26
N ASN A 262 10.01 11.50 -5.96
CA ASN A 262 10.77 12.22 -4.93
C ASN A 262 12.28 11.96 -5.09
N ALA A 263 12.66 10.73 -5.43
CA ALA A 263 14.04 10.34 -5.67
C ALA A 263 14.56 10.64 -7.10
N GLU A 264 13.73 11.16 -8.01
CA GLU A 264 14.06 11.28 -9.45
C GLU A 264 14.40 9.91 -10.10
N ALA A 265 13.73 8.84 -9.67
CA ALA A 265 13.82 7.51 -10.23
C ALA A 265 12.79 7.29 -11.34
N THR A 266 13.08 6.39 -12.26
CA THR A 266 12.14 5.90 -13.27
C THR A 266 11.13 4.96 -12.63
N VAL A 267 9.84 5.20 -12.82
CA VAL A 267 8.79 4.22 -12.51
C VAL A 267 8.74 3.21 -13.66
N PHE A 268 9.06 1.96 -13.36
CA PHE A 268 8.95 0.86 -14.31
C PHE A 268 7.69 0.04 -14.02
N ILE A 269 6.93 -0.26 -15.05
CA ILE A 269 5.70 -1.05 -15.00
C ILE A 269 5.79 -2.20 -15.99
N HIS A 270 5.46 -3.41 -15.54
CA HIS A 270 5.19 -4.54 -16.42
C HIS A 270 3.72 -4.93 -16.26
N ASN A 271 2.93 -4.71 -17.29
CA ASN A 271 1.52 -5.09 -17.36
C ASN A 271 1.37 -6.56 -17.77
N TYR A 272 0.47 -7.28 -17.11
CA TYR A 272 0.16 -8.67 -17.41
C TYR A 272 -1.30 -8.97 -17.03
N THR A 273 -1.91 -9.91 -17.73
CA THR A 273 -3.25 -10.42 -17.41
C THR A 273 -3.20 -11.50 -16.34
N ARG A 274 -2.16 -12.34 -16.38
CA ARG A 274 -1.87 -13.37 -15.39
C ARG A 274 -0.42 -13.27 -14.95
N PHE A 275 -0.20 -13.34 -13.63
CA PHE A 275 1.15 -13.32 -13.08
C PHE A 275 1.97 -14.52 -13.58
N ASP A 276 3.15 -14.23 -14.10
CA ASP A 276 4.17 -15.17 -14.51
C ASP A 276 5.53 -14.73 -13.94
N ALA A 277 6.05 -15.51 -13.00
CA ALA A 277 7.29 -15.18 -12.31
C ALA A 277 8.50 -15.15 -13.24
N GLY A 278 8.63 -16.13 -14.15
CA GLY A 278 9.76 -16.20 -15.09
C GLY A 278 9.79 -15.02 -16.05
N ARG A 279 8.61 -14.62 -16.54
CA ARG A 279 8.49 -13.44 -17.40
C ARG A 279 8.80 -12.15 -16.63
N LEU A 280 8.31 -12.00 -15.42
CA LEU A 280 8.63 -10.85 -14.58
C LEU A 280 10.15 -10.71 -14.36
N LEU A 281 10.83 -11.80 -14.00
CA LEU A 281 12.27 -11.82 -13.80
C LEU A 281 13.04 -11.43 -15.08
N SER A 282 12.59 -11.93 -16.24
CA SER A 282 13.15 -11.57 -17.54
C SER A 282 13.00 -10.07 -17.86
N GLU A 283 11.82 -9.49 -17.60
CA GLU A 283 11.57 -8.07 -17.81
C GLU A 283 12.34 -7.18 -16.82
N MET A 284 12.53 -7.63 -15.57
CA MET A 284 13.38 -6.95 -14.61
C MET A 284 14.84 -6.86 -15.07
N ASP A 285 15.40 -7.95 -15.61
CA ASP A 285 16.74 -7.96 -16.20
C ASP A 285 16.84 -7.01 -17.39
N ARG A 286 15.85 -7.08 -18.30
CA ARG A 286 15.84 -6.31 -19.55
C ARG A 286 15.74 -4.80 -19.28
N ALA A 287 14.91 -4.41 -18.33
CA ALA A 287 14.71 -3.01 -17.94
C ALA A 287 15.80 -2.48 -17.00
N GLY A 288 16.67 -3.35 -16.48
CA GLY A 288 17.68 -2.96 -15.50
C GLY A 288 17.08 -2.47 -14.18
N VAL A 289 16.07 -3.19 -13.66
CA VAL A 289 15.41 -2.83 -12.40
C VAL A 289 16.42 -2.84 -11.25
N THR A 290 16.57 -1.69 -10.59
CA THR A 290 17.53 -1.50 -9.49
C THR A 290 16.88 -1.62 -8.11
N THR A 291 15.57 -1.39 -8.03
CA THR A 291 14.79 -1.48 -6.78
C THR A 291 13.44 -2.12 -7.06
N PHE A 292 13.01 -3.02 -6.17
CA PHE A 292 11.78 -3.77 -6.36
C PHE A 292 10.93 -3.79 -5.08
N CYS A 293 9.66 -3.42 -5.20
CA CYS A 293 8.65 -3.46 -4.15
C CYS A 293 7.49 -4.36 -4.56
N ALA A 294 7.16 -5.34 -3.74
CA ALA A 294 6.02 -6.21 -3.98
C ALA A 294 5.29 -6.58 -2.68
N PRO A 295 4.00 -6.93 -2.73
CA PRO A 295 3.33 -7.50 -1.57
C PRO A 295 3.85 -8.92 -1.28
N PRO A 296 3.77 -9.40 -0.02
CA PRO A 296 4.19 -10.75 0.36
C PRO A 296 3.58 -11.85 -0.50
N THR A 297 2.34 -11.69 -0.96
CA THR A 297 1.70 -12.64 -1.89
C THR A 297 2.49 -12.81 -3.20
N VAL A 298 3.00 -11.72 -3.78
CA VAL A 298 3.82 -11.79 -5.00
C VAL A 298 5.18 -12.44 -4.70
N TRP A 299 5.79 -12.11 -3.56
CA TRP A 299 7.03 -12.76 -3.13
C TRP A 299 6.87 -14.27 -2.97
N ARG A 300 5.76 -14.74 -2.36
CA ARG A 300 5.44 -16.18 -2.27
C ARG A 300 5.31 -16.85 -3.64
N MET A 301 4.74 -16.16 -4.63
CA MET A 301 4.68 -16.69 -6.00
C MET A 301 6.06 -16.70 -6.69
N LEU A 302 6.89 -15.68 -6.43
CA LEU A 302 8.22 -15.59 -7.01
C LEU A 302 9.15 -16.72 -6.55
N ILE A 303 9.14 -17.05 -5.25
CA ILE A 303 9.99 -18.12 -4.70
C ILE A 303 9.61 -19.53 -5.18
N GLN A 304 8.46 -19.71 -5.83
CA GLN A 304 8.11 -20.95 -6.50
C GLN A 304 8.78 -21.12 -7.87
N ALA A 305 9.37 -20.06 -8.40
CA ALA A 305 10.12 -20.08 -9.65
C ALA A 305 11.63 -20.16 -9.38
N ASP A 306 12.39 -20.44 -10.43
CA ASP A 306 13.84 -20.35 -10.37
C ASP A 306 14.30 -18.89 -10.34
N LEU A 307 14.59 -18.39 -9.15
CA LEU A 307 15.04 -17.01 -8.92
C LEU A 307 16.41 -16.71 -9.56
N THR A 308 17.22 -17.73 -9.90
CA THR A 308 18.54 -17.56 -10.53
C THR A 308 18.44 -17.12 -11.99
N GLN A 309 17.24 -17.15 -12.58
CA GLN A 309 16.98 -16.58 -13.91
C GLN A 309 17.24 -15.07 -13.96
N LEU A 310 17.08 -14.36 -12.84
CA LEU A 310 17.43 -12.94 -12.73
C LEU A 310 18.95 -12.79 -12.58
N ARG A 311 19.61 -12.34 -13.65
CA ARG A 311 21.09 -12.26 -13.71
C ARG A 311 21.65 -11.10 -12.90
N THR A 312 20.87 -10.00 -12.81
CA THR A 312 21.27 -8.80 -12.08
C THR A 312 20.18 -8.47 -11.06
N PRO A 313 20.25 -9.07 -9.84
CA PRO A 313 19.28 -8.78 -8.79
C PRO A 313 19.23 -7.29 -8.44
N PRO A 314 18.02 -6.74 -8.12
CA PRO A 314 17.89 -5.39 -7.62
C PRO A 314 18.73 -5.17 -6.36
N ARG A 315 19.31 -3.99 -6.23
CA ARG A 315 20.05 -3.59 -5.02
C ARG A 315 19.16 -3.55 -3.78
N GLU A 316 17.93 -3.11 -3.95
CA GLU A 316 16.97 -2.97 -2.87
C GLU A 316 15.68 -3.74 -3.21
N VAL A 317 15.27 -4.59 -2.30
CA VAL A 317 14.02 -5.34 -2.41
C VAL A 317 13.21 -5.18 -1.13
N VAL A 318 11.93 -4.83 -1.28
CA VAL A 318 11.08 -4.50 -0.15
C VAL A 318 9.68 -5.13 -0.25
N ALA A 319 9.08 -5.36 0.90
CA ALA A 319 7.71 -5.84 1.01
C ALA A 319 6.88 -4.97 1.95
N ALA A 320 5.61 -4.76 1.63
CA ALA A 320 4.66 -4.10 2.52
C ALA A 320 3.21 -4.47 2.17
N GLY A 321 2.32 -4.27 3.13
CA GLY A 321 0.87 -4.42 2.97
C GLY A 321 0.29 -5.65 3.67
N GLU A 322 1.11 -6.64 3.91
CA GLU A 322 0.85 -7.84 4.71
C GLU A 322 2.14 -8.20 5.45
N PRO A 323 2.08 -8.96 6.54
CA PRO A 323 3.29 -9.47 7.18
C PRO A 323 4.08 -10.42 6.26
N LEU A 324 5.40 -10.29 6.30
CA LEU A 324 6.32 -11.06 5.46
C LEU A 324 6.82 -12.30 6.20
N ASN A 325 6.68 -13.48 5.57
CA ASN A 325 7.17 -14.74 6.13
C ASN A 325 8.71 -14.80 6.09
N PRO A 326 9.38 -15.18 7.19
CA PRO A 326 10.83 -15.36 7.28
C PRO A 326 11.43 -16.25 6.19
N GLU A 327 10.78 -17.37 5.85
CA GLU A 327 11.27 -18.31 4.83
C GLU A 327 11.40 -17.65 3.45
N VAL A 328 10.49 -16.74 3.11
CA VAL A 328 10.54 -15.98 1.84
C VAL A 328 11.79 -15.10 1.79
N ILE A 329 12.15 -14.47 2.92
CA ILE A 329 13.36 -13.65 3.02
C ILE A 329 14.61 -14.52 2.80
N GLU A 330 14.67 -15.68 3.45
CA GLU A 330 15.81 -16.59 3.36
C GLU A 330 16.02 -17.14 1.94
N GLN A 331 14.94 -17.49 1.24
CA GLN A 331 15.05 -17.99 -0.14
C GLN A 331 15.56 -16.92 -1.09
N VAL A 332 15.06 -15.68 -0.98
CA VAL A 332 15.55 -14.56 -1.79
C VAL A 332 16.99 -14.21 -1.44
N ARG A 333 17.36 -14.20 -0.15
CA ARG A 333 18.75 -13.99 0.28
C ARG A 333 19.71 -15.02 -0.35
N ARG A 334 19.34 -16.31 -0.35
CA ARG A 334 20.15 -17.38 -0.97
C ARG A 334 20.29 -17.19 -2.48
N ALA A 335 19.24 -16.77 -3.16
CA ALA A 335 19.24 -16.66 -4.62
C ALA A 335 19.87 -15.35 -5.11
N TRP A 336 19.60 -14.22 -4.45
CA TRP A 336 19.98 -12.88 -4.91
C TRP A 336 21.05 -12.20 -4.05
N GLY A 337 21.35 -12.73 -2.87
CA GLY A 337 22.32 -12.11 -1.96
C GLY A 337 21.83 -10.82 -1.30
N VAL A 338 20.54 -10.55 -1.33
CA VAL A 338 19.89 -9.37 -0.73
C VAL A 338 18.70 -9.78 0.14
N ASP A 339 18.44 -9.00 1.17
CA ASP A 339 17.30 -9.23 2.08
C ASP A 339 16.07 -8.47 1.63
N ILE A 340 14.91 -9.14 1.66
CA ILE A 340 13.65 -8.43 1.54
C ILE A 340 13.43 -7.65 2.85
N ARG A 341 13.39 -6.33 2.74
CA ARG A 341 13.17 -5.44 3.88
C ARG A 341 11.68 -5.15 4.03
N ASP A 342 11.12 -5.56 5.16
CA ASP A 342 9.71 -5.30 5.48
C ASP A 342 9.50 -3.84 5.88
N GLY A 343 8.28 -3.33 5.65
CA GLY A 343 7.85 -2.00 6.04
C GLY A 343 6.36 -1.93 6.37
N PHE A 344 6.05 -1.25 7.46
CA PHE A 344 4.70 -1.06 7.96
C PHE A 344 4.24 0.38 7.80
N GLY A 345 3.05 0.51 7.28
CA GLY A 345 2.31 1.77 7.14
C GLY A 345 0.87 1.49 6.73
N GLN A 346 0.07 2.52 6.74
CA GLN A 346 -1.35 2.43 6.39
C GLN A 346 -1.70 3.49 5.34
N THR A 347 -2.91 3.41 4.75
CA THR A 347 -3.40 4.48 3.87
C THR A 347 -3.43 5.81 4.63
N GLU A 348 -3.73 5.77 5.90
CA GLU A 348 -3.82 6.89 6.83
C GLU A 348 -2.46 7.54 7.16
N THR A 349 -1.36 6.87 6.80
CA THR A 349 0.01 7.33 7.04
C THR A 349 0.88 7.13 5.79
N ALA A 350 2.18 7.30 5.91
CA ALA A 350 3.17 6.70 5.01
C ALA A 350 3.79 5.48 5.69
N VAL A 351 4.93 4.99 5.22
CA VAL A 351 5.70 3.96 5.92
C VAL A 351 6.28 4.56 7.20
N GLN A 352 5.89 4.02 8.34
CA GLN A 352 6.22 4.56 9.66
C GLN A 352 7.15 3.68 10.48
N VAL A 353 7.20 2.38 10.19
CA VAL A 353 8.16 1.42 10.77
C VAL A 353 8.75 0.63 9.61
N SER A 354 10.07 0.47 9.57
CA SER A 354 10.70 -0.23 8.45
C SER A 354 12.10 -0.74 8.76
N ASN A 355 12.45 -1.83 8.11
CA ASN A 355 13.84 -2.21 7.90
C ASN A 355 14.40 -1.30 6.78
N SER A 356 15.07 -0.21 7.14
CA SER A 356 15.64 0.75 6.20
C SER A 356 17.04 0.32 5.75
N PRO A 357 17.59 0.84 4.63
CA PRO A 357 18.96 0.58 4.26
C PRO A 357 19.94 0.94 5.41
N GLY A 358 21.06 0.22 5.50
CA GLY A 358 22.06 0.43 6.55
C GLY A 358 21.69 -0.10 7.95
N GLN A 359 20.52 -0.74 8.09
CA GLN A 359 20.14 -1.47 9.29
C GLN A 359 20.35 -2.98 9.08
N ASP A 360 20.69 -3.69 10.16
CA ASP A 360 20.63 -5.15 10.16
C ASP A 360 19.16 -5.58 10.02
N VAL A 361 18.87 -6.41 9.03
CA VAL A 361 17.50 -6.92 8.85
C VAL A 361 17.23 -8.01 9.87
N LYS A 362 16.35 -7.72 10.82
CA LYS A 362 15.91 -8.70 11.81
C LYS A 362 14.71 -9.45 11.24
N THR A 363 14.93 -10.67 10.79
CA THR A 363 13.91 -11.51 10.15
C THR A 363 12.67 -11.67 11.04
N GLY A 364 11.49 -11.43 10.47
CA GLY A 364 10.20 -11.45 11.21
C GLY A 364 9.84 -10.11 11.87
N SER A 365 10.75 -9.13 11.88
CA SER A 365 10.47 -7.77 12.35
C SER A 365 10.13 -6.84 11.18
N MET A 366 9.20 -5.90 11.42
CA MET A 366 8.92 -4.81 10.48
C MET A 366 10.05 -3.76 10.44
N GLY A 367 11.00 -3.83 11.38
CA GLY A 367 12.10 -2.86 11.51
C GLY A 367 11.90 -1.89 12.68
N ARG A 368 12.50 -0.70 12.53
CA ARG A 368 12.47 0.37 13.53
C ARG A 368 11.62 1.56 13.05
N PRO A 369 11.24 2.51 13.92
CA PRO A 369 10.58 3.75 13.52
C PRO A 369 11.32 4.46 12.41
N GLY A 370 10.60 4.91 11.36
CA GLY A 370 11.18 5.66 10.27
C GLY A 370 11.53 7.10 10.67
N PRO A 371 12.48 7.78 9.95
CA PRO A 371 12.79 9.17 10.19
C PRO A 371 11.54 10.06 10.20
N GLY A 372 11.41 10.89 11.23
CA GLY A 372 10.28 11.80 11.42
C GLY A 372 9.01 11.17 12.02
N PHE A 373 9.03 9.89 12.40
CA PHE A 373 7.94 9.22 13.10
C PHE A 373 8.34 8.85 14.53
N GLU A 374 7.60 9.35 15.49
CA GLU A 374 7.69 8.91 16.89
C GLU A 374 6.63 7.81 17.09
N VAL A 375 7.10 6.55 17.08
CA VAL A 375 6.25 5.37 17.23
C VAL A 375 6.28 4.90 18.67
N VAL A 376 5.11 4.75 19.27
CA VAL A 376 4.93 4.22 20.63
C VAL A 376 4.06 2.97 20.60
N LEU A 377 4.20 2.12 21.62
CA LEU A 377 3.27 1.02 21.87
C LEU A 377 2.41 1.41 23.06
N LEU A 378 1.08 1.44 22.84
CA LEU A 378 0.10 1.77 23.87
C LEU A 378 -0.33 0.49 24.58
N ASP A 379 -0.26 0.50 25.90
CA ASP A 379 -0.77 -0.61 26.72
C ASP A 379 -2.27 -0.81 26.47
N PRO A 380 -2.71 -2.04 26.18
CA PRO A 380 -4.08 -2.31 25.75
C PRO A 380 -5.13 -2.11 26.88
N VAL A 381 -4.71 -1.99 28.13
CA VAL A 381 -5.61 -1.81 29.28
C VAL A 381 -5.66 -0.34 29.72
N SER A 382 -4.51 0.27 29.93
CA SER A 382 -4.41 1.65 30.41
C SER A 382 -4.39 2.69 29.29
N GLY A 383 -4.02 2.30 28.07
CA GLY A 383 -3.76 3.21 26.94
C GLY A 383 -2.49 4.05 27.10
N ALA A 384 -1.67 3.78 28.12
CA ALA A 384 -0.42 4.50 28.37
C ALA A 384 0.67 4.08 27.36
N PRO A 385 1.54 5.02 26.91
CA PRO A 385 2.67 4.69 26.05
C PRO A 385 3.79 4.01 26.85
N GLY A 386 4.68 3.28 26.15
CA GLY A 386 5.89 2.67 26.70
C GLY A 386 5.75 1.20 27.07
N ALA A 387 4.70 0.52 26.59
CA ALA A 387 4.59 -0.94 26.70
C ALA A 387 5.59 -1.63 25.76
N ASP A 388 6.08 -2.82 26.15
CA ASP A 388 6.90 -3.69 25.28
C ASP A 388 6.03 -4.40 24.22
N GLU A 389 4.76 -4.66 24.53
CA GLU A 389 3.74 -5.15 23.60
C GLU A 389 2.46 -4.33 23.75
N GLY A 390 1.97 -3.77 22.66
CA GLY A 390 0.79 -2.92 22.69
C GLY A 390 0.33 -2.48 21.31
N GLU A 391 -0.67 -1.60 21.29
CA GLU A 391 -1.14 -1.01 20.03
C GLU A 391 -0.09 -0.05 19.48
N ILE A 392 0.31 -0.27 18.25
CA ILE A 392 1.22 0.63 17.53
C ILE A 392 0.51 1.96 17.33
N ALA A 393 1.13 3.04 17.77
CA ALA A 393 0.58 4.38 17.63
C ALA A 393 1.66 5.40 17.29
N LEU A 394 1.26 6.51 16.67
CA LEU A 394 2.14 7.64 16.41
C LEU A 394 1.85 8.75 17.43
N ASP A 395 2.88 9.26 18.07
CA ASP A 395 2.77 10.46 18.89
C ASP A 395 2.45 11.66 18.00
N LEU A 396 1.40 12.39 18.35
CA LEU A 396 0.93 13.58 17.62
C LEU A 396 1.39 14.89 18.26
N SER A 397 2.21 14.88 19.31
CA SER A 397 2.74 16.10 19.95
C SER A 397 3.57 16.94 18.95
N ASN A 398 4.37 16.28 18.11
CA ASN A 398 4.99 16.84 16.93
C ASN A 398 4.48 16.09 15.69
N ARG A 399 3.17 16.19 15.42
CA ARG A 399 2.45 15.43 14.42
C ARG A 399 3.27 15.20 13.15
N PRO A 400 3.59 13.94 12.78
CA PRO A 400 4.29 13.64 11.53
C PRO A 400 3.49 14.13 10.33
N VAL A 401 4.17 14.69 9.34
CA VAL A 401 3.52 15.27 8.16
C VAL A 401 2.74 14.21 7.37
N GLY A 402 3.25 12.97 7.32
CA GLY A 402 2.63 11.88 6.57
C GLY A 402 1.30 11.36 7.12
N VAL A 403 0.83 11.85 8.28
CA VAL A 403 -0.45 11.41 8.87
C VAL A 403 -1.62 12.14 8.20
N MET A 404 -2.66 11.39 7.82
CA MET A 404 -3.90 11.89 7.22
C MET A 404 -4.50 13.07 8.01
N THR A 405 -5.28 13.92 7.36
CA THR A 405 -6.04 14.97 8.08
C THR A 405 -7.15 14.37 8.94
N GLY A 406 -7.77 13.31 8.46
CA GLY A 406 -8.83 12.58 9.13
C GLY A 406 -9.63 11.71 8.17
N TYR A 407 -10.71 11.14 8.68
CA TYR A 407 -11.70 10.44 7.87
C TYR A 407 -12.73 11.44 7.35
N HIS A 408 -12.74 11.66 6.05
CA HIS A 408 -13.64 12.63 5.40
C HIS A 408 -15.11 12.33 5.69
N GLY A 409 -15.82 13.32 6.27
CA GLY A 409 -17.22 13.20 6.62
C GLY A 409 -17.53 12.33 7.86
N ASP A 410 -16.48 11.95 8.63
CA ASP A 410 -16.61 11.13 9.84
C ASP A 410 -15.71 11.69 10.96
N PRO A 411 -16.11 12.83 11.58
CA PRO A 411 -15.32 13.48 12.63
C PRO A 411 -15.22 12.65 13.90
N ASP A 412 -16.25 11.87 14.24
CA ASP A 412 -16.27 11.03 15.45
C ASP A 412 -15.21 9.93 15.34
N ARG A 413 -15.16 9.25 14.21
CA ARG A 413 -14.13 8.25 13.92
C ARG A 413 -12.72 8.85 13.86
N THR A 414 -12.59 10.08 13.36
CA THR A 414 -11.31 10.79 13.36
C THR A 414 -10.85 11.08 14.78
N ALA A 415 -11.77 11.56 15.64
CA ALA A 415 -11.48 11.82 17.04
C ALA A 415 -11.11 10.53 17.80
N GLU A 416 -11.79 9.41 17.52
CA GLU A 416 -11.46 8.11 18.10
C GLU A 416 -10.05 7.65 17.69
N ALA A 417 -9.73 7.70 16.39
CA ALA A 417 -8.44 7.28 15.85
C ALA A 417 -7.27 8.16 16.34
N MET A 418 -7.54 9.40 16.74
CA MET A 418 -6.54 10.37 17.22
C MET A 418 -6.69 10.68 18.73
N ALA A 419 -7.37 9.80 19.47
CA ALA A 419 -7.63 10.00 20.89
C ALA A 419 -6.35 9.98 21.74
N GLY A 420 -6.32 10.79 22.79
CA GLY A 420 -5.23 10.82 23.77
C GLY A 420 -3.92 11.42 23.25
N GLY A 421 -3.93 12.11 22.09
CA GLY A 421 -2.73 12.68 21.49
C GLY A 421 -1.94 11.70 20.63
N PHE A 422 -2.51 10.54 20.31
CA PHE A 422 -1.89 9.50 19.49
C PHE A 422 -2.76 9.16 18.29
N TYR A 423 -2.14 8.96 17.12
CA TYR A 423 -2.82 8.26 16.03
C TYR A 423 -2.72 6.74 16.27
N ARG A 424 -3.84 6.11 16.50
CA ARG A 424 -3.98 4.68 16.82
C ARG A 424 -4.17 3.87 15.55
N THR A 425 -3.24 2.95 15.27
CA THR A 425 -3.27 2.17 14.02
C THR A 425 -4.29 1.03 14.04
N GLY A 426 -4.69 0.56 15.23
CA GLY A 426 -5.47 -0.66 15.41
C GLY A 426 -4.65 -1.94 15.17
N ASP A 427 -3.33 -1.82 15.06
CA ASP A 427 -2.39 -2.92 14.90
C ASP A 427 -1.58 -3.10 16.19
N ILE A 428 -1.36 -4.35 16.63
CA ILE A 428 -0.57 -4.70 17.81
C ILE A 428 0.83 -5.09 17.37
N GLY A 429 1.82 -4.59 18.08
CA GLY A 429 3.22 -4.96 17.89
C GLY A 429 3.92 -5.18 19.22
N SER A 430 5.06 -5.85 19.16
CA SER A 430 6.01 -5.97 20.27
C SER A 430 7.35 -5.35 19.89
N ARG A 431 8.00 -4.68 20.86
CA ARG A 431 9.30 -4.02 20.66
C ARG A 431 10.35 -4.76 21.46
N ASP A 432 11.45 -5.08 20.83
CA ASP A 432 12.61 -5.67 21.49
C ASP A 432 13.60 -4.62 22.04
N GLU A 433 14.66 -5.10 22.72
CA GLU A 433 15.68 -4.27 23.36
C GLU A 433 16.46 -3.40 22.33
N ASP A 434 16.55 -3.83 21.06
CA ASP A 434 17.21 -3.10 19.97
C ASP A 434 16.27 -2.10 19.29
N GLY A 435 15.01 -2.02 19.73
CA GLY A 435 13.98 -1.11 19.20
C GLY A 435 13.26 -1.60 17.95
N TYR A 436 13.47 -2.85 17.54
CA TYR A 436 12.74 -3.46 16.41
C TYR A 436 11.32 -3.81 16.83
N ILE A 437 10.37 -3.53 15.93
CA ILE A 437 8.95 -3.78 16.16
C ILE A 437 8.53 -4.98 15.31
N THR A 438 8.00 -6.01 15.97
CA THR A 438 7.43 -7.19 15.35
C THR A 438 5.90 -7.07 15.33
N TYR A 439 5.28 -7.42 14.21
CA TYR A 439 3.83 -7.42 14.07
C TYR A 439 3.22 -8.60 14.83
N VAL A 440 2.25 -8.32 15.68
CA VAL A 440 1.52 -9.35 16.45
C VAL A 440 0.15 -9.64 15.81
N GLY A 441 -0.55 -8.61 15.35
CA GLY A 441 -1.86 -8.79 14.71
C GLY A 441 -2.72 -7.53 14.75
N ARG A 442 -3.92 -7.63 14.17
CA ARG A 442 -4.95 -6.60 14.37
C ARG A 442 -5.47 -6.66 15.80
N ALA A 443 -5.74 -5.52 16.40
CA ALA A 443 -6.32 -5.45 17.74
C ALA A 443 -7.67 -6.17 17.84
N ASP A 444 -8.44 -6.19 16.74
CA ASP A 444 -9.74 -6.85 16.61
C ASP A 444 -9.65 -8.33 16.16
N ASP A 445 -8.48 -8.80 15.75
CA ASP A 445 -8.25 -10.20 15.33
C ASP A 445 -7.53 -11.02 16.40
N VAL A 446 -6.67 -10.39 17.23
CA VAL A 446 -6.02 -11.06 18.36
C VAL A 446 -7.09 -11.48 19.38
N PHE A 447 -7.07 -12.75 19.78
CA PHE A 447 -8.07 -13.31 20.69
C PHE A 447 -7.44 -14.00 21.89
N LYS A 448 -8.24 -14.27 22.92
CA LYS A 448 -7.84 -15.05 24.08
C LYS A 448 -8.29 -16.49 23.96
N ALA A 449 -7.34 -17.41 24.18
CA ALA A 449 -7.63 -18.83 24.38
C ALA A 449 -7.20 -19.15 25.83
N SER A 450 -8.16 -19.40 26.72
CA SER A 450 -7.93 -19.36 28.19
C SER A 450 -7.37 -17.99 28.59
N ASP A 451 -6.22 -17.94 29.29
CA ASP A 451 -5.55 -16.71 29.69
C ASP A 451 -4.49 -16.20 28.71
N TYR A 452 -4.29 -16.92 27.59
CA TYR A 452 -3.25 -16.60 26.63
C TYR A 452 -3.80 -15.78 25.45
N LYS A 453 -3.09 -14.72 25.08
CA LYS A 453 -3.32 -14.01 23.83
C LYS A 453 -2.80 -14.86 22.66
N ILE A 454 -3.61 -15.00 21.64
CA ILE A 454 -3.29 -15.74 20.40
C ILE A 454 -3.25 -14.74 19.25
N SER A 455 -2.13 -14.71 18.56
CA SER A 455 -1.96 -14.01 17.30
C SER A 455 -2.39 -14.93 16.16
N PRO A 456 -3.46 -14.64 15.41
CA PRO A 456 -3.79 -15.38 14.20
C PRO A 456 -2.63 -15.44 13.21
N PHE A 457 -1.93 -14.31 13.05
CA PHE A 457 -0.82 -14.20 12.12
C PHE A 457 0.34 -15.17 12.45
N GLU A 458 0.71 -15.31 13.72
CA GLU A 458 1.76 -16.25 14.14
C GLU A 458 1.40 -17.69 13.76
N LEU A 459 0.14 -18.06 13.97
CA LEU A 459 -0.34 -19.39 13.63
C LEU A 459 -0.41 -19.60 12.10
N GLU A 460 -0.88 -18.59 11.39
CA GLU A 460 -0.93 -18.60 9.91
C GLU A 460 0.48 -18.74 9.33
N SER A 461 1.46 -18.00 9.87
CA SER A 461 2.86 -18.09 9.45
C SER A 461 3.42 -19.51 9.66
N ALA A 462 3.18 -20.08 10.83
CA ALA A 462 3.61 -21.44 11.13
C ALA A 462 2.96 -22.48 10.19
N LEU A 463 1.68 -22.32 9.85
CA LEU A 463 0.99 -23.21 8.92
C LEU A 463 1.52 -23.09 7.48
N LEU A 464 1.91 -21.90 7.05
CA LEU A 464 2.49 -21.64 5.72
C LEU A 464 3.89 -22.27 5.52
N GLU A 465 4.55 -22.72 6.59
CA GLU A 465 5.80 -23.48 6.52
C GLU A 465 5.60 -24.93 6.04
N HIS A 466 4.36 -25.42 6.03
CA HIS A 466 4.04 -26.76 5.58
C HIS A 466 3.72 -26.79 4.08
N ASP A 467 4.33 -27.72 3.34
CA ASP A 467 4.20 -27.83 1.87
C ASP A 467 2.75 -27.98 1.37
N ALA A 468 1.86 -28.50 2.19
CA ALA A 468 0.44 -28.63 1.87
C ALA A 468 -0.33 -27.30 1.88
N VAL A 469 0.22 -26.22 2.44
CA VAL A 469 -0.52 -24.99 2.70
C VAL A 469 -0.14 -23.91 1.70
N ALA A 470 -1.09 -23.54 0.84
CA ALA A 470 -0.95 -22.37 -0.04
C ALA A 470 -1.35 -21.08 0.67
N GLU A 471 -2.48 -21.11 1.42
CA GLU A 471 -2.96 -19.99 2.22
C GLU A 471 -3.63 -20.49 3.49
N ALA A 472 -3.53 -19.70 4.56
CA ALA A 472 -4.18 -19.99 5.83
C ALA A 472 -4.82 -18.74 6.44
N ALA A 473 -5.94 -18.93 7.13
CA ALA A 473 -6.56 -17.91 7.96
C ALA A 473 -6.99 -18.52 9.30
N VAL A 474 -6.58 -17.91 10.40
CA VAL A 474 -6.92 -18.38 11.74
C VAL A 474 -7.93 -17.44 12.40
N VAL A 475 -8.95 -18.03 13.00
CA VAL A 475 -9.99 -17.31 13.75
C VAL A 475 -10.29 -18.05 15.07
N PRO A 476 -10.84 -17.35 16.08
CA PRO A 476 -11.31 -17.99 17.30
C PRO A 476 -12.54 -18.85 17.00
N ALA A 477 -12.52 -20.11 17.41
CA ALA A 477 -13.69 -20.97 17.46
C ALA A 477 -14.16 -21.12 18.92
N PRO A 478 -15.47 -20.98 19.22
CA PRO A 478 -15.99 -21.12 20.58
C PRO A 478 -15.64 -22.47 21.21
N ASP A 479 -15.23 -22.46 22.48
CA ASP A 479 -14.88 -23.63 23.27
C ASP A 479 -15.41 -23.49 24.71
N GLU A 480 -16.07 -24.53 25.24
CA GLU A 480 -16.73 -24.48 26.54
C GLU A 480 -15.74 -24.32 27.70
N LEU A 481 -14.52 -24.83 27.57
CA LEU A 481 -13.51 -24.82 28.62
C LEU A 481 -12.53 -23.67 28.50
N ARG A 482 -12.24 -23.22 27.27
CA ARG A 482 -11.15 -22.28 26.97
C ARG A 482 -11.63 -20.93 26.42
N LEU A 483 -12.93 -20.68 26.42
CA LEU A 483 -13.60 -19.55 25.77
C LEU A 483 -13.49 -19.63 24.25
N ALA A 484 -12.28 -19.76 23.73
CA ALA A 484 -12.01 -19.96 22.32
C ALA A 484 -10.79 -20.86 22.11
N VAL A 485 -10.73 -21.49 20.95
CA VAL A 485 -9.58 -22.26 20.47
C VAL A 485 -9.24 -21.84 19.03
N PRO A 486 -7.97 -21.97 18.60
CA PRO A 486 -7.59 -21.67 17.23
C PRO A 486 -8.26 -22.62 16.23
N LYS A 487 -8.97 -22.05 15.24
CA LYS A 487 -9.48 -22.74 14.05
C LYS A 487 -8.81 -22.16 12.82
N ALA A 488 -8.23 -23.00 11.97
CA ALA A 488 -7.67 -22.61 10.69
C ALA A 488 -8.62 -22.95 9.54
N TYR A 489 -8.73 -22.03 8.59
CA TYR A 489 -9.23 -22.26 7.24
C TYR A 489 -8.03 -22.31 6.30
N ILE A 490 -7.92 -23.37 5.50
CA ILE A 490 -6.72 -23.67 4.72
C ILE A 490 -7.05 -23.88 3.25
N VAL A 491 -6.35 -23.15 2.39
CA VAL A 491 -6.27 -23.43 0.96
C VAL A 491 -5.06 -24.32 0.72
N LEU A 492 -5.28 -25.47 0.13
CA LEU A 492 -4.21 -26.43 -0.14
C LEU A 492 -3.37 -26.03 -1.36
N ALA A 493 -2.08 -26.34 -1.29
CA ALA A 493 -1.16 -26.23 -2.41
C ALA A 493 -1.46 -27.26 -3.50
N ALA A 494 -1.00 -27.01 -4.72
CA ALA A 494 -1.19 -27.92 -5.85
C ALA A 494 -0.56 -29.30 -5.55
N GLY A 495 -1.34 -30.35 -5.81
CA GLY A 495 -0.93 -31.73 -5.54
C GLY A 495 -1.36 -32.31 -4.18
N TRP A 496 -2.00 -31.49 -3.34
CA TRP A 496 -2.58 -31.91 -2.07
C TRP A 496 -4.10 -31.97 -2.17
N GLU A 497 -4.69 -32.96 -1.49
CA GLU A 497 -6.14 -33.19 -1.48
C GLU A 497 -6.72 -32.97 -0.07
N PRO A 498 -7.93 -32.39 0.04
CA PRO A 498 -8.59 -32.25 1.33
C PRO A 498 -9.01 -33.62 1.86
N GLY A 499 -8.61 -33.93 3.09
CA GLY A 499 -8.93 -35.24 3.70
C GLY A 499 -8.39 -35.38 5.12
N PRO A 500 -8.76 -36.46 5.82
CA PRO A 500 -8.34 -36.70 7.19
C PRO A 500 -6.83 -36.87 7.33
N ASP A 501 -6.16 -37.43 6.33
CA ASP A 501 -4.70 -37.65 6.38
C ASP A 501 -3.97 -36.28 6.32
N THR A 502 -4.33 -35.42 5.38
CA THR A 502 -3.78 -34.06 5.28
C THR A 502 -4.10 -33.24 6.54
N ALA A 503 -5.31 -33.35 7.08
CA ALA A 503 -5.68 -32.67 8.32
C ALA A 503 -4.81 -33.14 9.50
N LYS A 504 -4.56 -34.46 9.61
CA LYS A 504 -3.70 -35.04 10.63
C LYS A 504 -2.26 -34.52 10.54
N GLU A 505 -1.68 -34.48 9.33
CA GLU A 505 -0.33 -33.93 9.10
C GLU A 505 -0.22 -32.46 9.55
N LEU A 506 -1.22 -31.67 9.25
CA LEU A 506 -1.25 -30.24 9.65
C LEU A 506 -1.41 -30.07 11.18
N PHE A 507 -2.19 -30.89 11.86
CA PHE A 507 -2.24 -30.89 13.32
C PHE A 507 -0.90 -31.33 13.93
N GLU A 508 -0.23 -32.33 13.36
CA GLU A 508 1.10 -32.78 13.79
C GLU A 508 2.16 -31.71 13.58
N HIS A 509 2.15 -31.04 12.42
CA HIS A 509 3.00 -29.91 12.16
C HIS A 509 2.78 -28.81 13.20
N SER A 510 1.53 -28.40 13.43
CA SER A 510 1.17 -27.42 14.46
C SER A 510 1.69 -27.78 15.85
N ARG A 511 1.71 -29.08 16.19
CA ARG A 511 2.26 -29.56 17.48
C ARG A 511 3.78 -29.43 17.55
N THR A 512 4.45 -29.54 16.43
CA THR A 512 5.91 -29.50 16.35
C THR A 512 6.44 -28.07 16.43
N VAL A 513 5.77 -27.13 15.73
CA VAL A 513 6.27 -25.75 15.58
C VAL A 513 5.66 -24.75 16.56
N LEU A 514 4.50 -25.07 17.17
CA LEU A 514 3.79 -24.15 18.06
C LEU A 514 3.77 -24.62 19.53
N ALA A 515 3.86 -23.64 20.43
CA ALA A 515 3.68 -23.89 21.86
C ALA A 515 2.30 -24.50 22.16
N PRO A 516 2.14 -25.35 23.20
CA PRO A 516 0.91 -26.10 23.48
C PRO A 516 -0.39 -25.27 23.52
N TYR A 517 -0.34 -24.03 23.98
CA TYR A 517 -1.50 -23.14 24.07
C TYR A 517 -1.85 -22.45 22.73
N LYS A 518 -0.91 -22.44 21.76
CA LYS A 518 -1.08 -21.87 20.42
C LYS A 518 -1.49 -22.90 19.37
N ARG A 519 -1.46 -24.20 19.70
CA ARG A 519 -1.70 -25.27 18.76
C ARG A 519 -3.09 -25.19 18.14
N LEU A 520 -3.14 -25.52 16.86
CA LEU A 520 -4.37 -25.64 16.13
C LEU A 520 -5.28 -26.71 16.77
N ARG A 521 -6.58 -26.40 16.91
CA ARG A 521 -7.58 -27.32 17.48
C ARG A 521 -8.65 -27.73 16.50
N ARG A 522 -8.92 -26.87 15.53
CA ARG A 522 -9.91 -27.08 14.48
C ARG A 522 -9.35 -26.66 13.14
N LEU A 523 -9.76 -27.35 12.09
CA LEU A 523 -9.29 -27.11 10.72
C LEU A 523 -10.42 -27.36 9.73
N GLU A 524 -10.49 -26.54 8.69
CA GLU A 524 -11.40 -26.68 7.57
C GLU A 524 -10.68 -26.33 6.26
N PHE A 525 -10.87 -27.12 5.21
CA PHE A 525 -10.32 -26.87 3.90
C PHE A 525 -11.32 -26.12 3.04
N GLY A 526 -10.87 -25.11 2.29
CA GLY A 526 -11.71 -24.36 1.37
C GLY A 526 -11.12 -23.01 1.00
N ASP A 527 -11.80 -22.34 0.09
CA ASP A 527 -11.39 -21.00 -0.35
C ASP A 527 -11.58 -19.95 0.75
N LEU A 528 -10.65 -19.00 0.80
CA LEU A 528 -10.74 -17.90 1.76
C LEU A 528 -11.51 -16.72 1.15
N PRO A 529 -12.52 -16.17 1.87
CA PRO A 529 -13.21 -14.98 1.45
C PRO A 529 -12.27 -13.79 1.46
N LYS A 530 -12.19 -13.06 0.34
CA LYS A 530 -11.26 -11.94 0.15
C LYS A 530 -11.99 -10.66 -0.20
N THR A 531 -11.39 -9.54 0.18
CA THR A 531 -11.76 -8.23 -0.34
C THR A 531 -11.30 -8.09 -1.79
N VAL A 532 -11.77 -7.05 -2.48
CA VAL A 532 -11.28 -6.69 -3.82
C VAL A 532 -9.76 -6.47 -3.84
N SER A 533 -9.17 -6.10 -2.70
CA SER A 533 -7.70 -5.93 -2.54
C SER A 533 -6.94 -7.22 -2.24
N GLY A 534 -7.62 -8.37 -2.18
CA GLY A 534 -7.00 -9.66 -1.85
C GLY A 534 -6.87 -9.94 -0.35
N LYS A 535 -7.25 -9.02 0.54
CA LYS A 535 -7.18 -9.22 1.99
C LYS A 535 -8.28 -10.16 2.48
N ILE A 536 -7.93 -11.09 3.36
CA ILE A 536 -8.85 -12.07 3.95
C ILE A 536 -9.92 -11.38 4.79
N ARG A 537 -11.18 -11.74 4.59
CA ARG A 537 -12.35 -11.25 5.35
C ARG A 537 -12.59 -12.11 6.58
N ARG A 538 -11.78 -11.95 7.63
CA ARG A 538 -11.89 -12.75 8.85
C ARG A 538 -13.26 -12.67 9.54
N ILE A 539 -13.99 -11.56 9.39
CA ILE A 539 -15.36 -11.43 9.91
C ILE A 539 -16.25 -12.53 9.34
N GLN A 540 -16.21 -12.78 8.03
CA GLN A 540 -17.02 -13.83 7.40
C GLN A 540 -16.61 -15.22 7.87
N LEU A 541 -15.31 -15.45 8.10
CA LEU A 541 -14.82 -16.71 8.66
C LEU A 541 -15.27 -16.90 10.12
N ARG A 542 -15.30 -15.85 10.93
CA ARG A 542 -15.87 -15.92 12.30
C ARG A 542 -17.37 -16.22 12.30
N GLU A 543 -18.13 -15.59 11.41
CA GLU A 543 -19.55 -15.86 11.23
C GLU A 543 -19.79 -17.30 10.80
N ALA A 544 -19.02 -17.82 9.83
CA ALA A 544 -19.06 -19.21 9.41
C ALA A 544 -18.68 -20.18 10.55
N THR A 545 -17.66 -19.85 11.33
CA THR A 545 -17.25 -20.64 12.50
C THR A 545 -18.34 -20.69 13.57
N ALA A 546 -19.04 -19.58 13.81
CA ALA A 546 -20.14 -19.53 14.77
C ALA A 546 -21.38 -20.31 14.29
N ALA A 547 -21.59 -20.39 12.98
CA ALA A 547 -22.67 -21.19 12.39
C ALA A 547 -22.42 -22.70 12.46
N GLY A 548 -21.15 -23.12 12.59
CA GLY A 548 -20.72 -24.50 12.57
C GLY A 548 -20.59 -25.07 11.15
N SER A 549 -19.80 -26.14 10.99
CA SER A 549 -19.57 -26.81 9.71
C SER A 549 -19.36 -28.32 9.91
N ASP A 550 -20.01 -29.12 9.07
CA ASP A 550 -19.80 -30.58 9.04
C ASP A 550 -18.47 -30.97 8.37
N ALA A 551 -17.80 -30.01 7.71
CA ALA A 551 -16.48 -30.22 7.06
C ALA A 551 -15.30 -29.90 7.99
N GLU A 552 -15.57 -29.60 9.27
CA GLU A 552 -14.55 -29.29 10.27
C GLU A 552 -13.86 -30.56 10.78
N TYR A 553 -12.53 -30.57 10.73
CA TYR A 553 -11.69 -31.54 11.40
C TYR A 553 -11.28 -31.03 12.77
N ARG A 554 -11.25 -31.92 13.77
CA ARG A 554 -10.85 -31.61 15.14
C ARG A 554 -9.59 -32.37 15.53
N GLU A 555 -8.67 -31.70 16.23
CA GLU A 555 -7.43 -32.35 16.68
C GLU A 555 -7.67 -33.59 17.52
N GLU A 556 -8.76 -33.64 18.30
CA GLU A 556 -9.12 -34.76 19.16
C GLU A 556 -9.50 -36.00 18.39
N ASP A 557 -9.95 -35.89 17.14
CA ASP A 557 -10.32 -37.03 16.28
C ASP A 557 -9.09 -37.81 15.77
N PHE A 558 -7.88 -37.23 15.95
CA PHE A 558 -6.60 -37.81 15.50
C PHE A 558 -5.64 -38.16 16.66
N ARG A 559 -6.16 -38.29 17.88
CA ARG A 559 -5.37 -38.68 19.07
C ARG A 559 -5.32 -40.19 19.27
#